data_e67848b7efe70423731a46c49d82906c
#
_entry.id   e67848b7efe70423731a46c49d82906c
#
_cell.length_a   1.000
_cell.length_b   1.000
_cell.length_c   1.000
_cell.angle_alpha   90.00
_cell.angle_beta   90.00
_cell.angle_gamma   90.00
#
_symmetry.space_group_name_H-M   'P 1'
#
loop_
_entity.id
_entity.type
_entity.pdbx_description
1 polymer ?
#
loop_
_entity_poly.entity_id
_entity_poly.type
_entity_poly.pdbx_seq_one_letter_code
_entity_poly.pdbx_strand_id
1 'polypeptide(L)'
;MKNKFIFVILSFLAINAISSVDKILENISIENGFEVSIFSNTTSAPRQITEGETGYIFVGSKQGDVYALKDHDDNGKADFSMVVASDMGDSSGVAFYNGSLFIAEIDKVWKIENIEEKLDRGNSIKDLEKILVTDDLPSDTWHGRKWIKFDQDGSFLVNVGAPCNVCLKDDPRYATIMRFRDSKWSIVARGVRNSVGFDFNPQN
;
A
#
# COMPACT_ATOMS: atom_id res chain seq x y z
N MET A 1 32.67 39.70 -52.38
CA MET A 1 32.69 38.39 -51.66
C MET A 1 31.35 38.27 -50.92
N LYS A 2 30.46 37.35 -51.37
CA LYS A 2 29.12 37.15 -50.74
C LYS A 2 29.19 35.93 -49.86
N ASN A 3 29.11 36.11 -48.55
CA ASN A 3 29.01 35.04 -47.56
C ASN A 3 27.61 34.43 -47.60
N LYS A 4 27.50 33.15 -48.00
CA LYS A 4 26.30 32.36 -47.88
C LYS A 4 26.28 31.74 -46.47
N PHE A 5 25.35 32.15 -45.61
CA PHE A 5 25.03 31.47 -44.39
C PHE A 5 24.19 30.21 -44.72
N ILE A 6 24.70 29.04 -44.44
CA ILE A 6 23.96 27.77 -44.50
C ILE A 6 23.29 27.60 -43.15
N PHE A 7 21.97 27.71 -43.11
CA PHE A 7 21.15 27.32 -41.95
C PHE A 7 20.99 25.79 -41.97
N VAL A 8 21.63 25.08 -41.06
CA VAL A 8 21.36 23.67 -40.80
C VAL A 8 20.20 23.58 -39.85
N ILE A 9 19.04 23.19 -40.33
CA ILE A 9 17.86 22.86 -39.51
C ILE A 9 18.08 21.44 -38.98
N LEU A 10 18.48 21.32 -37.72
CA LEU A 10 18.41 20.05 -37.01
C LEU A 10 16.95 19.79 -36.61
N SER A 11 16.27 18.94 -37.36
CA SER A 11 15.00 18.38 -36.94
C SER A 11 15.27 17.37 -35.83
N PHE A 12 14.98 17.75 -34.59
CA PHE A 12 14.88 16.80 -33.47
C PHE A 12 13.67 15.91 -33.70
N LEU A 13 13.88 14.70 -34.16
CA LEU A 13 12.92 13.61 -34.06
C LEU A 13 12.80 13.27 -32.57
N ALA A 14 11.73 13.75 -31.94
CA ALA A 14 11.32 13.26 -30.62
C ALA A 14 10.93 11.80 -30.76
N ILE A 15 11.85 10.88 -30.48
CA ILE A 15 11.53 9.46 -30.29
C ILE A 15 10.76 9.41 -28.98
N ASN A 16 9.44 9.31 -29.04
CA ASN A 16 8.64 8.96 -27.87
C ASN A 16 9.05 7.57 -27.41
N ALA A 17 9.91 7.49 -26.40
CA ALA A 17 10.20 6.25 -25.71
C ALA A 17 8.91 5.83 -25.00
N ILE A 18 8.24 4.80 -25.51
CA ILE A 18 7.13 4.14 -24.82
C ILE A 18 7.66 3.70 -23.46
N SER A 19 7.02 4.15 -22.39
CA SER A 19 7.46 3.81 -21.04
C SER A 19 7.34 2.29 -20.81
N SER A 20 8.12 1.74 -19.88
CA SER A 20 8.02 0.32 -19.57
C SER A 20 6.62 -0.07 -19.06
N VAL A 21 5.88 0.89 -18.53
CA VAL A 21 4.53 0.71 -17.99
C VAL A 21 3.50 0.65 -19.13
N ASP A 22 3.64 1.48 -20.17
CA ASP A 22 2.77 1.42 -21.35
C ASP A 22 2.85 0.04 -22.03
N LYS A 23 4.05 -0.54 -22.10
CA LYS A 23 4.25 -1.92 -22.59
C LYS A 23 3.55 -2.99 -21.73
N ILE A 24 3.40 -2.75 -20.43
CA ILE A 24 2.66 -3.67 -19.55
C ILE A 24 1.16 -3.60 -19.89
N LEU A 25 0.60 -2.40 -20.05
CA LEU A 25 -0.80 -2.22 -20.40
C LEU A 25 -1.17 -2.88 -21.76
N GLU A 26 -0.29 -2.81 -22.75
CA GLU A 26 -0.49 -3.45 -24.05
C GLU A 26 -0.63 -4.99 -23.98
N ASN A 27 -0.10 -5.61 -22.92
CA ASN A 27 -0.15 -7.07 -22.70
C ASN A 27 -1.27 -7.52 -21.74
N ILE A 28 -2.10 -6.59 -21.23
CA ILE A 28 -3.22 -6.93 -20.36
C ILE A 28 -4.46 -7.18 -21.24
N SER A 29 -5.05 -8.37 -21.08
CA SER A 29 -6.35 -8.70 -21.67
C SER A 29 -7.44 -8.45 -20.63
N ILE A 30 -8.44 -7.67 -20.99
CA ILE A 30 -9.59 -7.33 -20.15
C ILE A 30 -10.90 -7.69 -20.83
N GLU A 31 -11.91 -7.99 -20.02
CA GLU A 31 -13.26 -8.27 -20.49
C GLU A 31 -13.95 -6.99 -21.03
N ASN A 32 -14.90 -7.18 -21.93
CA ASN A 32 -15.69 -6.09 -22.49
C ASN A 32 -16.43 -5.31 -21.39
N GLY A 33 -16.34 -3.98 -21.44
CA GLY A 33 -16.97 -3.09 -20.47
C GLY A 33 -16.05 -2.70 -19.30
N PHE A 34 -14.82 -3.19 -19.29
CA PHE A 34 -13.78 -2.75 -18.34
C PHE A 34 -12.67 -1.98 -19.06
N GLU A 35 -12.02 -1.10 -18.36
CA GLU A 35 -10.85 -0.36 -18.80
C GLU A 35 -9.74 -0.51 -17.75
N VAL A 36 -8.47 -0.56 -18.20
CA VAL A 36 -7.31 -0.54 -17.33
C VAL A 36 -6.47 0.69 -17.63
N SER A 37 -6.12 1.43 -16.58
CA SER A 37 -5.30 2.64 -16.68
C SER A 37 -4.29 2.70 -15.54
N ILE A 38 -3.30 3.59 -15.68
CA ILE A 38 -2.33 3.86 -14.64
C ILE A 38 -2.87 5.00 -13.79
N PHE A 39 -3.16 4.72 -12.52
CA PHE A 39 -3.57 5.73 -11.55
C PHE A 39 -2.39 6.56 -11.06
N SER A 40 -1.24 5.91 -10.75
CA SER A 40 -0.02 6.59 -10.31
C SER A 40 1.23 5.77 -10.65
N ASN A 41 2.34 6.45 -10.91
CA ASN A 41 3.67 5.86 -11.10
C ASN A 41 4.69 6.37 -10.05
N THR A 42 4.22 7.03 -8.99
CA THR A 42 5.08 7.65 -7.97
C THR A 42 5.38 6.73 -6.78
N THR A 43 4.70 5.57 -6.69
CA THR A 43 4.89 4.62 -5.59
C THR A 43 5.95 3.58 -5.92
N SER A 44 6.77 3.21 -4.93
CA SER A 44 7.78 2.17 -5.07
C SER A 44 7.33 0.86 -4.40
N ALA A 45 7.44 -0.24 -5.12
CA ALA A 45 7.11 -1.59 -4.65
C ALA A 45 5.77 -1.70 -3.86
N PRO A 46 4.66 -1.18 -4.42
CA PRO A 46 3.37 -1.13 -3.76
C PRO A 46 2.84 -2.53 -3.41
N ARG A 47 2.06 -2.60 -2.33
CA ARG A 47 1.47 -3.84 -1.82
C ARG A 47 -0.02 -3.70 -1.57
N GLN A 48 -0.41 -3.44 -0.34
CA GLN A 48 -1.82 -3.24 0.00
C GLN A 48 -2.23 -1.79 -0.30
N ILE A 49 -3.48 -1.64 -0.73
CA ILE A 49 -4.12 -0.35 -0.97
C ILE A 49 -5.36 -0.28 -0.09
N THR A 50 -5.63 0.90 0.47
CA THR A 50 -6.87 1.21 1.17
C THR A 50 -7.33 2.60 0.80
N GLU A 51 -8.65 2.78 0.70
CA GLU A 51 -9.26 4.07 0.45
C GLU A 51 -9.62 4.74 1.78
N GLY A 52 -9.45 6.06 1.85
CA GLY A 52 -9.94 6.91 2.91
C GLY A 52 -11.40 7.34 2.70
N GLU A 53 -11.88 8.24 3.53
CA GLU A 53 -13.27 8.76 3.46
C GLU A 53 -13.41 9.93 2.47
N THR A 54 -12.31 10.64 2.18
CA THR A 54 -12.35 11.87 1.35
C THR A 54 -11.64 11.69 0.00
N GLY A 55 -11.46 10.44 -0.45
CA GLY A 55 -10.89 10.09 -1.75
C GLY A 55 -9.36 9.97 -1.76
N TYR A 56 -8.70 10.01 -0.60
CA TYR A 56 -7.31 9.60 -0.51
C TYR A 56 -7.17 8.10 -0.69
N ILE A 57 -6.17 7.69 -1.46
CA ILE A 57 -5.75 6.30 -1.62
C ILE A 57 -4.41 6.12 -0.88
N PHE A 58 -4.40 5.29 0.14
CA PHE A 58 -3.18 4.96 0.87
C PHE A 58 -2.57 3.67 0.35
N VAL A 59 -1.25 3.67 0.15
CA VAL A 59 -0.53 2.56 -0.47
C VAL A 59 0.64 2.15 0.42
N GLY A 60 0.61 0.92 0.93
CA GLY A 60 1.72 0.30 1.64
C GLY A 60 2.79 -0.22 0.69
N SER A 61 4.03 -0.25 1.13
CA SER A 61 5.18 -0.67 0.33
C SER A 61 6.09 -1.62 1.10
N LYS A 62 6.67 -2.57 0.39
CA LYS A 62 7.68 -3.44 0.99
C LYS A 62 9.04 -2.75 1.22
N GLN A 63 9.21 -1.51 0.75
CA GLN A 63 10.45 -0.74 0.90
C GLN A 63 10.42 0.22 2.10
N GLY A 64 9.37 0.17 2.92
CA GLY A 64 9.29 0.94 4.15
C GLY A 64 8.65 2.32 4.02
N ASP A 65 8.20 2.70 2.82
CA ASP A 65 7.41 3.91 2.62
C ASP A 65 5.92 3.60 2.58
N VAL A 66 5.11 4.53 3.03
CA VAL A 66 3.66 4.53 2.85
C VAL A 66 3.27 5.82 2.15
N TYR A 67 2.44 5.70 1.12
CA TYR A 67 2.06 6.81 0.26
C TYR A 67 0.59 7.17 0.47
N ALA A 68 0.28 8.47 0.35
CA ALA A 68 -1.06 8.99 0.12
C ALA A 68 -1.12 9.54 -1.30
N LEU A 69 -2.12 9.13 -2.06
CA LEU A 69 -2.42 9.55 -3.41
C LEU A 69 -3.82 10.15 -3.44
N LYS A 70 -4.08 11.12 -4.31
CA LYS A 70 -5.43 11.63 -4.55
C LYS A 70 -5.55 12.11 -5.99
N ASP A 71 -6.71 11.91 -6.57
CA ASP A 71 -7.16 12.46 -7.84
C ASP A 71 -8.17 13.58 -7.52
N HIS A 72 -7.76 14.85 -7.68
CA HIS A 72 -8.62 15.97 -7.31
C HIS A 72 -9.57 16.40 -8.42
N ASP A 73 -9.26 16.06 -9.67
CA ASP A 73 -10.02 16.48 -10.85
C ASP A 73 -10.83 15.35 -11.50
N ASP A 74 -10.86 14.17 -10.86
CA ASP A 74 -11.64 12.99 -11.26
C ASP A 74 -11.30 12.50 -12.68
N ASN A 75 -10.03 12.64 -13.10
CA ASN A 75 -9.58 12.19 -14.41
C ASN A 75 -9.04 10.76 -14.45
N GLY A 76 -9.07 10.04 -13.31
CA GLY A 76 -8.59 8.68 -13.15
C GLY A 76 -7.07 8.59 -12.93
N LYS A 77 -6.39 9.70 -12.61
CA LYS A 77 -4.95 9.76 -12.32
C LYS A 77 -4.69 10.60 -11.09
N ALA A 78 -3.84 10.10 -10.20
CA ALA A 78 -3.42 10.87 -9.04
C ALA A 78 -2.61 12.12 -9.45
N ASP A 79 -3.10 13.29 -9.09
CA ASP A 79 -2.41 14.58 -9.21
C ASP A 79 -1.74 15.01 -7.89
N PHE A 80 -2.07 14.33 -6.79
CA PHE A 80 -1.41 14.45 -5.51
C PHE A 80 -0.70 13.13 -5.15
N SER A 81 0.53 13.24 -4.64
CA SER A 81 1.31 12.12 -4.11
C SER A 81 2.23 12.61 -3.00
N MET A 82 2.15 11.95 -1.85
CA MET A 82 2.99 12.25 -0.68
C MET A 82 3.40 10.98 0.05
N VAL A 83 4.64 10.91 0.53
CA VAL A 83 5.06 9.90 1.51
C VAL A 83 4.54 10.33 2.88
N VAL A 84 3.70 9.52 3.51
CA VAL A 84 3.10 9.80 4.82
C VAL A 84 3.79 9.08 5.97
N ALA A 85 4.55 8.03 5.68
CA ALA A 85 5.45 7.38 6.62
C ALA A 85 6.66 6.85 5.85
N SER A 86 7.85 6.93 6.46
CA SER A 86 9.11 6.44 5.89
C SER A 86 9.97 5.77 6.96
N ASP A 87 11.10 5.20 6.51
CA ASP A 87 12.08 4.53 7.37
C ASP A 87 11.48 3.41 8.23
N MET A 88 10.42 2.80 7.72
CA MET A 88 9.80 1.62 8.33
C MET A 88 10.50 0.35 7.82
N GLY A 89 10.24 -0.77 8.45
CA GLY A 89 10.67 -2.07 7.91
C GLY A 89 9.93 -2.41 6.62
N ASP A 90 9.16 -3.48 6.61
CA ASP A 90 8.24 -3.82 5.50
C ASP A 90 6.83 -3.32 5.86
N SER A 91 6.45 -2.14 5.41
CA SER A 91 5.16 -1.48 5.66
C SER A 91 4.09 -1.88 4.64
N SER A 92 4.06 -3.15 4.26
CA SER A 92 3.18 -3.68 3.20
C SER A 92 1.69 -3.55 3.50
N GLY A 93 1.29 -3.69 4.76
CA GLY A 93 -0.12 -3.67 5.17
C GLY A 93 -0.60 -2.26 5.49
N VAL A 94 -1.72 -1.84 4.91
CA VAL A 94 -2.38 -0.58 5.24
C VAL A 94 -3.89 -0.74 5.34
N ALA A 95 -4.51 -0.10 6.32
CA ALA A 95 -5.97 -0.04 6.44
C ALA A 95 -6.40 1.32 6.98
N PHE A 96 -7.44 1.88 6.40
CA PHE A 96 -8.07 3.09 6.91
C PHE A 96 -9.27 2.70 7.78
N TYR A 97 -9.36 3.28 8.96
CA TYR A 97 -10.48 3.06 9.86
C TYR A 97 -10.69 4.27 10.78
N ASN A 98 -11.91 4.79 10.80
CA ASN A 98 -12.34 5.88 11.68
C ASN A 98 -11.36 7.07 11.69
N GLY A 99 -11.09 7.64 10.51
CA GLY A 99 -10.22 8.82 10.32
C GLY A 99 -8.71 8.54 10.47
N SER A 100 -8.31 7.31 10.76
CA SER A 100 -6.93 6.94 11.02
C SER A 100 -6.37 5.95 10.00
N LEU A 101 -5.11 6.14 9.62
CA LEU A 101 -4.37 5.17 8.83
C LEU A 101 -3.61 4.21 9.75
N PHE A 102 -3.86 2.92 9.60
CA PHE A 102 -3.11 1.86 10.27
C PHE A 102 -2.11 1.26 9.29
N ILE A 103 -0.89 1.02 9.78
CA ILE A 103 0.24 0.51 8.99
C ILE A 103 0.78 -0.73 9.68
N ALA A 104 0.76 -1.86 9.00
CA ALA A 104 1.29 -3.11 9.50
C ALA A 104 2.65 -3.42 8.87
N GLU A 105 3.68 -3.46 9.71
CA GLU A 105 4.98 -4.04 9.43
C GLU A 105 4.95 -5.55 9.72
N ILE A 106 6.10 -6.22 9.62
CA ILE A 106 6.18 -7.66 9.88
C ILE A 106 5.79 -8.01 11.31
N ASP A 107 6.26 -7.24 12.30
CA ASP A 107 6.17 -7.56 13.72
C ASP A 107 5.33 -6.56 14.54
N LYS A 108 4.84 -5.47 13.92
CA LYS A 108 4.12 -4.42 14.63
C LYS A 108 3.08 -3.71 13.77
N VAL A 109 2.19 -3.00 14.46
CA VAL A 109 1.17 -2.15 13.83
C VAL A 109 1.26 -0.75 14.40
N TRP A 110 1.26 0.23 13.52
CA TRP A 110 1.26 1.66 13.82
C TRP A 110 -0.08 2.30 13.42
N LYS A 111 -0.35 3.47 13.98
CA LYS A 111 -1.49 4.30 13.62
C LYS A 111 -1.06 5.75 13.41
N ILE A 112 -1.60 6.41 12.39
CA ILE A 112 -1.54 7.86 12.20
C ILE A 112 -2.97 8.37 12.33
N GLU A 113 -3.25 9.17 13.36
CA GLU A 113 -4.59 9.70 13.64
C GLU A 113 -4.93 10.89 12.76
N ASN A 114 -6.21 11.01 12.38
CA ASN A 114 -6.76 12.12 11.60
C ASN A 114 -5.94 12.41 10.34
N ILE A 115 -5.55 11.34 9.62
CA ILE A 115 -4.60 11.42 8.52
C ILE A 115 -5.08 12.36 7.41
N GLU A 116 -6.32 12.21 6.96
CA GLU A 116 -6.87 13.02 5.86
C GLU A 116 -6.96 14.49 6.24
N GLU A 117 -7.43 14.81 7.45
CA GLU A 117 -7.46 16.19 7.97
C GLU A 117 -6.05 16.82 8.03
N LYS A 118 -5.05 16.05 8.44
CA LYS A 118 -3.65 16.49 8.45
C LYS A 118 -3.14 16.76 7.03
N LEU A 119 -3.46 15.92 6.07
CA LEU A 119 -3.09 16.09 4.67
C LEU A 119 -3.76 17.33 4.06
N ASP A 120 -5.05 17.51 4.29
CA ASP A 120 -5.83 18.66 3.81
C ASP A 120 -5.32 20.01 4.38
N ARG A 121 -4.76 19.99 5.59
CA ARG A 121 -4.09 21.15 6.19
C ARG A 121 -2.69 21.41 5.63
N GLY A 122 -2.18 20.55 4.76
CA GLY A 122 -0.86 20.66 4.17
C GLY A 122 0.29 20.29 5.12
N ASN A 123 0.02 19.47 6.13
CA ASN A 123 1.05 18.96 7.03
C ASN A 123 2.10 18.14 6.25
N SER A 124 3.35 18.28 6.64
CA SER A 124 4.46 17.50 6.08
C SER A 124 4.58 16.13 6.77
N ILE A 125 5.35 15.22 6.20
CA ILE A 125 5.63 13.90 6.81
C ILE A 125 6.16 14.03 8.26
N LYS A 126 6.85 15.11 8.59
CA LYS A 126 7.39 15.36 9.94
C LYS A 126 6.29 15.61 10.98
N ASP A 127 5.12 16.04 10.53
CA ASP A 127 3.97 16.35 11.38
C ASP A 127 3.06 15.13 11.56
N LEU A 128 3.33 14.02 10.83
CA LEU A 128 2.54 12.80 10.83
C LEU A 128 3.12 11.79 11.84
N GLU A 129 2.90 12.07 13.12
CA GLU A 129 3.34 11.19 14.20
C GLU A 129 2.71 9.80 14.09
N LYS A 130 3.55 8.76 14.21
CA LYS A 130 3.13 7.36 14.26
C LYS A 130 2.99 6.90 15.71
N ILE A 131 1.84 6.39 16.07
CA ILE A 131 1.54 5.83 17.38
C ILE A 131 1.64 4.31 17.28
N LEU A 132 2.45 3.68 18.14
CA LEU A 132 2.53 2.23 18.21
C LEU A 132 1.23 1.66 18.79
N VAL A 133 0.57 0.79 18.03
CA VAL A 133 -0.64 0.07 18.45
C VAL A 133 -0.27 -1.25 19.14
N THR A 134 0.65 -2.00 18.54
CA THR A 134 1.18 -3.26 19.07
C THR A 134 2.49 -3.61 18.36
N ASP A 135 3.39 -4.29 19.09
CA ASP A 135 4.66 -4.85 18.62
C ASP A 135 4.78 -6.36 18.95
N ASP A 136 3.65 -7.00 19.28
CA ASP A 136 3.57 -8.41 19.66
C ASP A 136 3.09 -9.28 18.48
N LEU A 137 3.79 -9.22 17.35
CA LEU A 137 3.62 -10.14 16.23
C LEU A 137 4.94 -10.91 15.98
N PRO A 138 4.88 -12.15 15.46
CA PRO A 138 6.08 -12.87 15.06
C PRO A 138 6.90 -12.11 14.02
N SER A 139 8.23 -12.07 14.20
CA SER A 139 9.15 -11.25 13.42
C SER A 139 9.84 -11.97 12.26
N ASP A 140 9.54 -13.25 12.00
CA ASP A 140 10.10 -13.96 10.86
C ASP A 140 9.70 -13.30 9.55
N THR A 141 10.69 -13.02 8.69
CA THR A 141 10.47 -12.31 7.42
C THR A 141 9.91 -13.21 6.31
N TRP A 142 10.11 -14.53 6.41
CA TRP A 142 9.57 -15.48 5.45
C TRP A 142 8.04 -15.56 5.57
N HIS A 143 7.30 -15.21 4.52
CA HIS A 143 5.86 -14.97 4.53
C HIS A 143 5.42 -13.98 5.63
N GLY A 144 6.33 -13.09 6.04
CA GLY A 144 6.11 -12.17 7.16
C GLY A 144 5.23 -10.98 6.84
N ARG A 145 5.09 -10.61 5.54
CA ARG A 145 4.31 -9.44 5.13
C ARG A 145 2.88 -9.53 5.59
N LYS A 146 2.38 -8.41 6.08
CA LYS A 146 1.03 -8.31 6.61
C LYS A 146 0.06 -7.77 5.57
N TRP A 147 -1.14 -8.33 5.58
CA TRP A 147 -2.36 -7.73 5.11
C TRP A 147 -3.19 -7.37 6.34
N ILE A 148 -3.75 -6.17 6.40
CA ILE A 148 -4.54 -5.71 7.54
C ILE A 148 -5.93 -5.28 7.05
N LYS A 149 -6.99 -5.68 7.78
CA LYS A 149 -8.36 -5.30 7.48
C LYS A 149 -9.14 -5.13 8.78
N PHE A 150 -9.94 -4.07 8.86
CA PHE A 150 -10.84 -3.85 9.99
C PHE A 150 -12.17 -4.57 9.81
N ASP A 151 -12.67 -5.13 10.91
CA ASP A 151 -14.02 -5.62 11.05
C ASP A 151 -14.94 -4.47 11.46
N GLN A 152 -16.27 -4.65 11.30
CA GLN A 152 -17.29 -3.65 11.66
C GLN A 152 -17.28 -3.31 13.15
N ASP A 153 -16.80 -4.21 14.00
CA ASP A 153 -16.71 -4.01 15.46
C ASP A 153 -15.47 -3.22 15.92
N GLY A 154 -14.66 -2.74 14.97
CA GLY A 154 -13.44 -1.99 15.24
C GLY A 154 -12.22 -2.84 15.58
N SER A 155 -12.34 -4.15 15.61
CA SER A 155 -11.19 -5.05 15.65
C SER A 155 -10.53 -5.12 14.27
N PHE A 156 -9.22 -5.41 14.22
CA PHE A 156 -8.58 -5.68 12.95
C PHE A 156 -7.96 -7.07 12.88
N LEU A 157 -7.86 -7.58 11.66
CA LEU A 157 -7.25 -8.86 11.37
C LEU A 157 -5.95 -8.66 10.60
N VAL A 158 -4.98 -9.54 10.89
CA VAL A 158 -3.73 -9.66 10.11
C VAL A 158 -3.42 -11.12 9.84
N ASN A 159 -2.71 -11.38 8.73
CA ASN A 159 -2.11 -12.69 8.49
C ASN A 159 -0.78 -12.83 9.24
N VAL A 160 -0.49 -14.03 9.71
CA VAL A 160 0.83 -14.44 10.17
C VAL A 160 1.21 -15.69 9.36
N GLY A 161 2.06 -15.52 8.35
CA GLY A 161 2.40 -16.61 7.44
C GLY A 161 3.32 -17.66 8.08
N ALA A 162 3.44 -18.81 7.44
CA ALA A 162 4.36 -19.86 7.87
C ALA A 162 5.82 -19.38 7.71
N PRO A 163 6.68 -19.56 8.72
CA PRO A 163 8.04 -18.98 8.72
C PRO A 163 9.04 -19.77 7.86
N CYS A 164 8.58 -20.78 7.14
CA CYS A 164 9.40 -21.63 6.27
C CYS A 164 8.54 -22.42 5.27
N ASN A 165 9.18 -23.16 4.35
CA ASN A 165 8.46 -24.03 3.43
C ASN A 165 7.93 -25.31 4.08
N VAL A 166 8.74 -25.94 4.91
CA VAL A 166 8.41 -27.19 5.63
C VAL A 166 9.04 -27.13 7.01
N CYS A 167 8.29 -26.67 8.00
CA CYS A 167 8.70 -26.68 9.40
C CYS A 167 7.48 -26.63 10.33
N LEU A 168 7.72 -27.04 11.56
CA LEU A 168 6.86 -26.74 12.69
C LEU A 168 7.59 -25.74 13.58
N LYS A 169 6.85 -24.77 14.11
CA LYS A 169 7.30 -23.80 15.10
C LYS A 169 6.44 -23.96 16.35
N ASP A 170 7.06 -23.74 17.49
CA ASP A 170 6.35 -23.84 18.79
C ASP A 170 5.34 -22.70 18.99
N ASP A 171 5.58 -21.52 18.36
CA ASP A 171 4.63 -20.43 18.41
C ASP A 171 3.39 -20.73 17.57
N PRO A 172 2.20 -20.88 18.19
CA PRO A 172 0.97 -21.28 17.50
C PRO A 172 0.40 -20.19 16.61
N ARG A 173 0.98 -18.99 16.59
CA ARG A 173 0.52 -17.85 15.77
C ARG A 173 0.91 -17.96 14.30
N TYR A 174 1.91 -18.80 13.96
CA TYR A 174 2.28 -19.03 12.57
C TYR A 174 1.23 -19.77 11.77
N ALA A 175 1.16 -19.49 10.47
CA ALA A 175 0.19 -20.04 9.53
C ALA A 175 -1.26 -19.75 9.95
N THR A 176 -1.57 -18.53 10.36
CA THR A 176 -2.88 -18.13 10.88
C THR A 176 -3.36 -16.79 10.31
N ILE A 177 -4.66 -16.52 10.50
CA ILE A 177 -5.21 -15.17 10.54
C ILE A 177 -5.49 -14.85 12.01
N MET A 178 -5.01 -13.72 12.46
CA MET A 178 -5.15 -13.25 13.85
C MET A 178 -6.02 -12.02 13.91
N ARG A 179 -6.82 -11.90 14.97
CA ARG A 179 -7.63 -10.72 15.31
C ARG A 179 -7.02 -10.02 16.50
N PHE A 180 -6.90 -8.69 16.38
CA PHE A 180 -6.54 -7.79 17.49
C PHE A 180 -7.76 -7.04 17.97
N ARG A 181 -8.06 -7.20 19.27
CA ARG A 181 -9.19 -6.55 19.94
C ARG A 181 -8.84 -6.34 21.41
N ASP A 182 -9.17 -5.19 21.97
CA ASP A 182 -8.94 -4.85 23.39
C ASP A 182 -7.51 -5.14 23.83
N SER A 183 -6.52 -4.75 23.02
CA SER A 183 -5.09 -4.99 23.21
C SER A 183 -4.70 -6.47 23.32
N LYS A 184 -5.47 -7.38 22.72
CA LYS A 184 -5.22 -8.83 22.76
C LYS A 184 -5.32 -9.45 21.38
N TRP A 185 -4.44 -10.42 21.14
CA TRP A 185 -4.49 -11.25 19.96
C TRP A 185 -5.29 -12.52 20.19
N SER A 186 -6.08 -12.90 19.20
CA SER A 186 -6.75 -14.20 19.12
C SER A 186 -6.62 -14.77 17.72
N ILE A 187 -6.59 -16.11 17.59
CA ILE A 187 -6.49 -16.79 16.32
C ILE A 187 -7.89 -17.02 15.75
N VAL A 188 -8.14 -16.55 14.54
CA VAL A 188 -9.42 -16.69 13.82
C VAL A 188 -9.40 -17.86 12.85
N ALA A 189 -8.28 -18.06 12.15
CA ALA A 189 -8.11 -19.17 11.22
C ALA A 189 -6.71 -19.78 11.36
N ARG A 190 -6.61 -21.09 11.13
CA ARG A 190 -5.37 -21.88 11.19
C ARG A 190 -5.11 -22.59 9.86
N GLY A 191 -3.87 -22.96 9.60
CA GLY A 191 -3.48 -23.70 8.40
C GLY A 191 -3.37 -22.82 7.15
N VAL A 192 -3.30 -21.50 7.32
CA VAL A 192 -3.21 -20.52 6.24
C VAL A 192 -1.74 -20.18 6.02
N ARG A 193 -1.10 -20.84 5.06
CA ARG A 193 0.37 -20.77 4.86
C ARG A 193 0.88 -19.35 4.57
N ASN A 194 0.24 -18.64 3.66
CA ASN A 194 0.68 -17.30 3.22
C ASN A 194 -0.50 -16.56 2.58
N SER A 195 -1.25 -15.83 3.37
CA SER A 195 -2.30 -14.97 2.85
C SER A 195 -1.69 -13.66 2.36
N VAL A 196 -2.04 -13.26 1.14
CA VAL A 196 -1.65 -11.99 0.54
C VAL A 196 -2.85 -11.06 0.33
N GLY A 197 -3.99 -11.44 0.89
CA GLY A 197 -5.25 -10.71 0.90
C GLY A 197 -6.38 -11.55 1.51
N PHE A 198 -7.29 -10.89 2.20
CA PHE A 198 -8.57 -11.41 2.68
C PHE A 198 -9.54 -10.26 2.86
N ASP A 199 -10.81 -10.56 2.89
CA ASP A 199 -11.87 -9.59 3.12
C ASP A 199 -13.03 -10.25 3.89
N PHE A 200 -13.97 -9.44 4.35
CA PHE A 200 -15.18 -9.89 5.01
C PHE A 200 -16.30 -10.05 3.97
N ASN A 201 -17.12 -11.08 4.18
CA ASN A 201 -18.34 -11.21 3.40
C ASN A 201 -19.33 -10.12 3.83
N PRO A 202 -19.79 -9.22 2.93
CA PRO A 202 -20.68 -8.12 3.29
C PRO A 202 -22.07 -8.58 3.75
N GLN A 203 -22.40 -9.88 3.61
CA GLN A 203 -23.67 -10.46 3.99
C GLN A 203 -23.67 -11.12 5.38
N ASN A 204 -22.54 -11.13 6.08
CA ASN A 204 -22.39 -11.78 7.41
C ASN A 204 -22.08 -10.74 8.47
#